data_dbcca1205666b586788fa186f587f89c
#
_entry.id   dbcca1205666b586788fa186f587f89c
#
_cell.length_a   1.000
_cell.length_b   1.000
_cell.length_c   1.000
_cell.angle_alpha   90.00
_cell.angle_beta   90.00
_cell.angle_gamma   90.00
#
_symmetry.space_group_name_H-M   'P 1'
#
loop_
_entity.id
_entity.type
_entity.pdbx_description
1 polymer ?
#
loop_
_entity_poly.entity_id
_entity_poly.type
_entity_poly.pdbx_seq_one_letter_code
_entity_poly.pdbx_strand_id
1 'polypeptide(L)'
;MPSHTFISATGDAPADGVADRRLHTPVREFMRPGVIAVSEDASLRQAERAMMRHGIHAILLLGRTSGQPVGWVTTRGMLQWLNHDLGLVPASQGVTEQPIYIEPSATAQEAVTALSAPGVSHLLVARAPGETPQGVVGDVDVISLCASERR
;
A
#
# COMPACT_ATOMS: atom_id res chain seq x y z
N MET A 1 1.16 21.09 -4.94
CA MET A 1 1.05 19.65 -5.31
C MET A 1 1.83 18.83 -4.31
N PRO A 2 1.20 17.91 -3.64
CA PRO A 2 1.98 16.99 -2.81
C PRO A 2 2.90 16.19 -3.73
N SER A 3 4.17 16.11 -3.36
CA SER A 3 5.11 15.25 -4.09
C SER A 3 4.81 13.80 -3.72
N HIS A 4 4.60 12.97 -4.72
CA HIS A 4 4.40 11.54 -4.52
C HIS A 4 5.75 10.84 -4.56
N THR A 5 6.00 9.99 -3.58
CA THR A 5 7.16 9.12 -3.59
C THR A 5 6.93 7.99 -4.59
N PHE A 6 7.85 7.81 -5.50
CA PHE A 6 7.79 6.77 -6.52
C PHE A 6 9.09 5.96 -6.52
N ILE A 7 8.95 4.65 -6.45
CA ILE A 7 10.07 3.72 -6.46
C ILE A 7 10.20 3.16 -7.88
N SER A 8 11.21 3.62 -8.59
CA SER A 8 11.51 3.13 -9.94
C SER A 8 12.28 1.82 -9.86
N ALA A 9 12.08 0.98 -10.86
CA ALA A 9 12.89 -0.22 -11.01
C ALA A 9 14.31 0.20 -11.41
N THR A 10 15.30 -0.15 -10.59
CA THR A 10 16.70 0.17 -10.88
C THR A 10 17.39 -0.93 -11.68
N GLY A 11 16.82 -2.14 -11.64
CA GLY A 11 17.47 -3.31 -12.24
C GLY A 11 18.63 -3.84 -11.44
N ASP A 12 18.89 -3.25 -10.28
CA ASP A 12 20.00 -3.68 -9.43
C ASP A 12 19.69 -5.00 -8.73
N ALA A 13 20.65 -5.90 -8.77
CA ALA A 13 20.56 -7.14 -8.02
C ALA A 13 20.72 -6.86 -6.51
N PRO A 14 20.16 -7.71 -5.63
CA PRO A 14 20.44 -7.64 -4.21
C PRO A 14 21.96 -7.66 -3.96
N ALA A 15 22.39 -6.90 -2.95
CA ALA A 15 23.80 -6.53 -2.77
C ALA A 15 24.71 -7.68 -2.34
N ASP A 16 24.19 -8.81 -1.92
CA ASP A 16 25.00 -9.94 -1.54
C ASP A 16 24.55 -11.23 -2.22
N GLY A 17 25.46 -12.15 -2.43
CA GLY A 17 25.20 -13.42 -3.09
C GLY A 17 24.40 -14.42 -2.25
N VAL A 18 23.98 -14.02 -1.05
CA VAL A 18 23.18 -14.84 -0.13
C VAL A 18 21.70 -14.50 -0.24
N ALA A 19 21.37 -13.42 -0.94
CA ALA A 19 19.98 -12.97 -1.08
C ALA A 19 19.12 -14.04 -1.77
N ASP A 20 17.93 -14.24 -1.23
CA ASP A 20 16.96 -15.16 -1.80
C ASP A 20 16.61 -14.75 -3.23
N ARG A 21 16.64 -15.71 -4.15
CA ARG A 21 16.30 -15.45 -5.57
C ARG A 21 14.89 -14.89 -5.73
N ARG A 22 13.98 -15.20 -4.81
CA ARG A 22 12.64 -14.67 -4.82
C ARG A 22 12.61 -13.15 -4.70
N LEU A 23 13.67 -12.54 -4.13
CA LEU A 23 13.79 -11.09 -4.04
C LEU A 23 14.04 -10.43 -5.41
N HIS A 24 14.35 -11.19 -6.45
CA HIS A 24 14.43 -10.69 -7.82
C HIS A 24 13.07 -10.68 -8.54
N THR A 25 12.03 -11.24 -7.91
CA THR A 25 10.69 -11.32 -8.53
C THR A 25 10.11 -9.92 -8.71
N PRO A 26 9.62 -9.56 -9.91
CA PRO A 26 8.96 -8.28 -10.12
C PRO A 26 7.68 -8.18 -9.29
N VAL A 27 7.39 -6.99 -8.77
CA VAL A 27 6.23 -6.81 -7.89
C VAL A 27 4.91 -7.14 -8.59
N ARG A 28 4.81 -6.95 -9.91
CA ARG A 28 3.60 -7.30 -10.66
C ARG A 28 3.22 -8.79 -10.55
N GLU A 29 4.20 -9.65 -10.24
CA GLU A 29 3.96 -11.09 -10.17
C GLU A 29 3.42 -11.56 -8.81
N PHE A 30 3.57 -10.74 -7.76
CA PHE A 30 3.08 -11.12 -6.43
C PHE A 30 2.21 -10.06 -5.77
N MET A 31 1.99 -8.91 -6.40
CA MET A 31 1.07 -7.90 -5.89
C MET A 31 -0.34 -8.47 -5.79
N ARG A 32 -1.13 -7.90 -4.88
CA ARG A 32 -2.57 -8.13 -4.91
C ARG A 32 -3.16 -7.25 -6.01
N PRO A 33 -3.86 -7.81 -6.99
CA PRO A 33 -4.40 -7.01 -8.10
C PRO A 33 -5.57 -6.15 -7.64
N GLY A 34 -5.68 -4.99 -8.25
CA GLY A 34 -6.73 -4.03 -7.92
C GLY A 34 -6.44 -3.26 -6.63
N VAL A 35 -7.27 -2.30 -6.34
CA VAL A 35 -7.15 -1.47 -5.14
C VAL A 35 -8.54 -1.23 -4.58
N ILE A 36 -8.71 -1.46 -3.28
CA ILE A 36 -9.95 -1.13 -2.58
C ILE A 36 -9.79 0.26 -1.99
N ALA A 37 -10.70 1.14 -2.32
CA ALA A 37 -10.61 2.54 -1.93
C ALA A 37 -11.97 3.11 -1.56
N VAL A 38 -11.96 4.17 -0.76
CA VAL A 38 -13.13 4.99 -0.48
C VAL A 38 -12.77 6.47 -0.67
N SER A 39 -13.78 7.32 -0.78
CA SER A 39 -13.56 8.77 -0.85
C SER A 39 -13.00 9.31 0.47
N GLU A 40 -12.17 10.34 0.38
CA GLU A 40 -11.63 11.02 1.58
C GLU A 40 -12.71 11.61 2.47
N ASP A 41 -13.89 11.97 1.92
CA ASP A 41 -15.02 12.47 2.70
C ASP A 41 -16.00 11.37 3.15
N ALA A 42 -15.72 10.12 2.86
CA ALA A 42 -16.41 9.02 3.56
C ALA A 42 -16.08 9.11 5.05
N SER A 43 -16.94 8.54 5.89
CA SER A 43 -16.67 8.50 7.32
C SER A 43 -15.65 7.40 7.65
N LEU A 44 -15.00 7.53 8.80
CA LEU A 44 -14.16 6.44 9.32
C LEU A 44 -14.97 5.16 9.52
N ARG A 45 -16.26 5.27 9.83
CA ARG A 45 -17.15 4.11 9.91
C ARG A 45 -17.25 3.38 8.59
N GLN A 46 -17.38 4.11 7.49
CA GLN A 46 -17.45 3.52 6.16
C GLN A 46 -16.11 2.85 5.79
N ALA A 47 -14.99 3.48 6.13
CA ALA A 47 -13.66 2.90 5.93
C ALA A 47 -13.49 1.60 6.73
N GLU A 48 -13.87 1.62 8.02
CA GLU A 48 -13.84 0.44 8.88
C GLU A 48 -14.65 -0.71 8.29
N ARG A 49 -15.88 -0.42 7.89
CA ARG A 49 -16.77 -1.44 7.33
C ARG A 49 -16.21 -2.04 6.05
N ALA A 50 -15.61 -1.22 5.21
CA ALA A 50 -14.99 -1.69 3.97
C ALA A 50 -13.79 -2.60 4.29
N MET A 51 -12.95 -2.21 5.25
CA MET A 51 -11.82 -3.03 5.66
C MET A 51 -12.26 -4.39 6.20
N MET A 52 -13.28 -4.40 7.04
CA MET A 52 -13.81 -5.65 7.61
C MET A 52 -14.47 -6.52 6.55
N ARG A 53 -15.24 -5.92 5.64
CA ARG A 53 -15.90 -6.66 4.55
C ARG A 53 -14.91 -7.36 3.64
N HIS A 54 -13.80 -6.71 3.35
CA HIS A 54 -12.79 -7.23 2.42
C HIS A 54 -11.65 -7.96 3.11
N GLY A 55 -11.64 -8.01 4.46
CA GLY A 55 -10.57 -8.67 5.21
C GLY A 55 -9.21 -8.02 4.99
N ILE A 56 -9.16 -6.71 4.83
CA ILE A 56 -7.93 -5.95 4.61
C ILE A 56 -7.59 -5.09 5.82
N HIS A 57 -6.31 -4.76 5.96
CA HIS A 57 -5.79 -3.99 7.10
C HIS A 57 -5.47 -2.54 6.77
N ALA A 58 -5.64 -2.16 5.52
CA ALA A 58 -5.49 -0.78 5.07
C ALA A 58 -6.43 -0.52 3.90
N ILE A 59 -6.98 0.68 3.84
CA ILE A 59 -7.84 1.11 2.75
C ILE A 59 -7.32 2.44 2.22
N LEU A 60 -7.32 2.56 0.90
CA LEU A 60 -6.86 3.77 0.22
C LEU A 60 -7.96 4.80 0.20
N LEU A 61 -7.60 6.05 0.49
CA LEU A 61 -8.51 7.18 0.30
C LEU A 61 -8.20 7.87 -1.01
N LEU A 62 -9.26 8.17 -1.76
CA LEU A 62 -9.17 8.94 -2.99
C LEU A 62 -9.66 10.35 -2.74
N GLY A 63 -8.99 11.31 -3.33
CA GLY A 63 -9.39 12.71 -3.27
C GLY A 63 -10.77 12.91 -3.85
N ARG A 64 -11.57 13.71 -3.18
CA ARG A 64 -12.96 14.00 -3.56
C ARG A 64 -13.08 14.52 -4.98
N THR A 65 -12.21 15.46 -5.36
CA THR A 65 -12.25 16.11 -6.67
C THR A 65 -11.31 15.44 -7.66
N SER A 66 -10.09 15.12 -7.22
CA SER A 66 -9.05 14.58 -8.11
C SER A 66 -9.24 13.12 -8.44
N GLY A 67 -9.89 12.34 -7.55
CA GLY A 67 -9.95 10.89 -7.66
C GLY A 67 -8.59 10.22 -7.47
N GLN A 68 -7.57 10.97 -7.06
CA GLN A 68 -6.22 10.46 -6.87
C GLN A 68 -5.99 10.00 -5.43
N PRO A 69 -5.09 9.03 -5.22
CA PRO A 69 -4.75 8.59 -3.88
C PRO A 69 -4.25 9.74 -3.01
N VAL A 70 -4.80 9.87 -1.81
CA VAL A 70 -4.40 10.90 -0.85
C VAL A 70 -3.80 10.33 0.42
N GLY A 71 -3.99 9.06 0.69
CA GLY A 71 -3.39 8.42 1.86
C GLY A 71 -4.07 7.11 2.21
N TRP A 72 -3.51 6.43 3.21
CA TRP A 72 -4.01 5.18 3.73
C TRP A 72 -4.60 5.35 5.12
N VAL A 73 -5.75 4.73 5.35
CA VAL A 73 -6.28 4.46 6.70
C VAL A 73 -5.98 3.00 7.00
N THR A 74 -5.32 2.76 8.12
CA THR A 74 -4.93 1.40 8.53
C THR A 74 -5.73 0.98 9.77
N THR A 75 -5.86 -0.34 9.98
CA THR A 75 -6.49 -0.85 11.21
C THR A 75 -5.73 -0.38 12.44
N ARG A 76 -4.39 -0.35 12.36
CA ARG A 76 -3.58 0.14 13.48
C ARG A 76 -3.86 1.62 13.77
N GLY A 77 -3.96 2.44 12.73
CA GLY A 77 -4.29 3.87 12.88
C GLY A 77 -5.68 4.11 13.43
N MET A 78 -6.60 3.20 13.17
CA MET A 78 -7.97 3.29 13.68
C MET A 78 -8.06 3.15 15.20
N LEU A 79 -7.08 2.51 15.84
CA LEU A 79 -7.13 2.26 17.28
C LEU A 79 -7.31 3.54 18.09
N GLN A 80 -6.70 4.64 17.67
CA GLN A 80 -6.80 5.92 18.37
C GLN A 80 -8.19 6.57 18.25
N TRP A 81 -9.03 6.09 17.35
CA TRP A 81 -10.33 6.68 17.08
C TRP A 81 -11.49 5.89 17.68
N LEU A 82 -11.24 4.71 18.29
CA LEU A 82 -12.30 3.81 18.69
C LEU A 82 -13.22 4.35 19.78
N ASN A 83 -12.79 5.36 20.53
CA ASN A 83 -13.63 6.04 21.52
C ASN A 83 -14.37 7.26 20.97
N HIS A 84 -14.31 7.47 19.66
CA HIS A 84 -15.04 8.53 18.96
C HIS A 84 -16.23 7.95 18.20
N ASP A 85 -17.17 8.81 17.84
CA ASP A 85 -18.24 8.41 16.92
C ASP A 85 -17.68 8.40 15.49
N LEU A 86 -17.32 7.20 15.02
CA LEU A 86 -16.67 7.03 13.72
C LEU A 86 -17.54 7.49 12.55
N GLY A 87 -18.86 7.53 12.73
CA GLY A 87 -19.78 8.02 11.70
C GLY A 87 -19.69 9.53 11.50
N LEU A 88 -19.15 10.25 12.46
CA LEU A 88 -19.01 11.71 12.41
C LEU A 88 -17.60 12.17 12.09
N VAL A 89 -16.63 11.25 11.95
CA VAL A 89 -15.24 11.58 11.65
C VAL A 89 -14.97 11.30 10.17
N PRO A 90 -14.55 12.31 9.39
CA PRO A 90 -14.16 12.07 8.00
C PRO A 90 -12.95 11.12 7.93
N ALA A 91 -12.96 10.23 6.96
CA ALA A 91 -11.87 9.28 6.78
C ALA A 91 -10.51 9.97 6.59
N SER A 92 -10.51 11.16 5.98
CA SER A 92 -9.29 11.97 5.80
C SER A 92 -8.55 12.25 7.10
N GLN A 93 -9.26 12.35 8.22
CA GLN A 93 -8.64 12.56 9.53
C GLN A 93 -7.93 11.31 10.07
N GLY A 94 -8.27 10.15 9.54
CA GLY A 94 -7.66 8.88 9.96
C GLY A 94 -6.44 8.47 9.14
N VAL A 95 -6.02 9.27 8.17
CA VAL A 95 -4.85 8.97 7.35
C VAL A 95 -3.59 8.96 8.21
N THR A 96 -2.84 7.87 8.16
CA THR A 96 -1.59 7.71 8.90
C THR A 96 -0.39 7.45 7.99
N GLU A 97 -0.62 7.10 6.73
CA GLU A 97 0.44 6.82 5.76
C GLU A 97 0.15 7.52 4.45
N GLN A 98 1.19 8.06 3.83
CA GLN A 98 1.08 8.70 2.53
C GLN A 98 1.13 7.66 1.40
N PRO A 99 0.56 7.94 0.23
CA PRO A 99 0.68 7.03 -0.90
C PRO A 99 2.13 6.98 -1.38
N ILE A 100 2.65 5.77 -1.52
CA ILE A 100 3.98 5.53 -2.10
C ILE A 100 3.77 4.57 -3.26
N TYR A 101 4.31 4.93 -4.41
CA TYR A 101 4.14 4.17 -5.65
C TYR A 101 5.39 3.36 -5.94
N ILE A 102 5.20 2.18 -6.51
CA ILE A 102 6.30 1.34 -6.99
C ILE A 102 5.97 0.87 -8.40
N GLU A 103 6.99 0.87 -9.26
CA GLU A 103 6.85 0.44 -10.64
C GLU A 103 6.60 -1.07 -10.72
N PRO A 104 5.73 -1.55 -11.65
CA PRO A 104 5.42 -2.98 -11.76
C PRO A 104 6.63 -3.88 -12.00
N SER A 105 7.66 -3.37 -12.66
CA SER A 105 8.89 -4.11 -12.94
C SER A 105 9.93 -4.03 -11.83
N ALA A 106 9.67 -3.24 -10.77
CA ALA A 106 10.55 -3.20 -9.61
C ALA A 106 10.56 -4.56 -8.92
N THR A 107 11.67 -4.88 -8.29
CA THR A 107 11.86 -6.18 -7.65
C THR A 107 11.27 -6.23 -6.25
N ALA A 108 11.06 -7.44 -5.75
CA ALA A 108 10.68 -7.64 -4.34
C ALA A 108 11.72 -7.00 -3.40
N GLN A 109 13.02 -7.04 -3.74
CA GLN A 109 14.06 -6.38 -2.94
C GLN A 109 13.82 -4.87 -2.84
N GLU A 110 13.48 -4.24 -3.94
CA GLU A 110 13.16 -2.79 -3.94
C GLU A 110 11.92 -2.52 -3.09
N ALA A 111 10.91 -3.41 -3.14
CA ALA A 111 9.73 -3.31 -2.28
C ALA A 111 10.11 -3.47 -0.80
N VAL A 112 10.98 -4.43 -0.46
CA VAL A 112 11.46 -4.62 0.91
C VAL A 112 12.12 -3.35 1.43
N THR A 113 12.98 -2.75 0.63
CA THR A 113 13.67 -1.52 1.02
C THR A 113 12.68 -0.40 1.32
N ALA A 114 11.67 -0.22 0.46
CA ALA A 114 10.64 0.79 0.65
C ALA A 114 9.77 0.51 1.88
N LEU A 115 9.34 -0.75 2.05
CA LEU A 115 8.48 -1.16 3.16
C LEU A 115 9.20 -1.16 4.51
N SER A 116 10.53 -1.15 4.50
CA SER A 116 11.33 -1.10 5.73
C SER A 116 11.41 0.31 6.32
N ALA A 117 10.99 1.32 5.58
CA ALA A 117 10.96 2.68 6.09
C ALA A 117 9.85 2.85 7.14
N PRO A 118 10.07 3.67 8.19
CA PRO A 118 9.02 3.93 9.18
C PRO A 118 7.77 4.53 8.54
N GLY A 119 6.60 4.05 8.96
CA GLY A 119 5.32 4.55 8.48
C GLY A 119 4.94 4.09 7.08
N VAL A 120 5.60 3.06 6.56
CA VAL A 120 5.29 2.48 5.25
C VAL A 120 4.91 1.02 5.42
N SER A 121 3.66 0.68 5.15
CA SER A 121 3.18 -0.70 5.21
C SER A 121 2.60 -1.20 3.89
N HIS A 122 2.31 -0.28 2.96
CA HIS A 122 1.68 -0.61 1.68
C HIS A 122 2.26 0.26 0.56
N LEU A 123 2.41 -0.34 -0.60
CA LEU A 123 2.87 0.33 -1.82
C LEU A 123 1.79 0.17 -2.89
N LEU A 124 1.55 1.24 -3.65
CA LEU A 124 0.68 1.21 -4.82
C LEU A 124 1.51 0.88 -6.05
N VAL A 125 1.10 -0.12 -6.79
CA VAL A 125 1.80 -0.53 -8.01
C VAL A 125 1.22 0.25 -9.18
N ALA A 126 2.04 1.08 -9.82
CA ALA A 126 1.64 1.88 -10.97
C ALA A 126 2.84 2.18 -11.84
N ARG A 127 2.60 2.43 -13.12
CA ARG A 127 3.66 2.74 -14.08
C ARG A 127 4.27 4.12 -13.86
N ALA A 128 3.45 5.04 -13.36
CA ALA A 128 3.88 6.40 -13.06
C ALA A 128 2.95 6.99 -12.00
N PRO A 129 3.41 8.01 -11.25
CA PRO A 129 2.54 8.76 -10.36
C PRO A 129 1.38 9.37 -11.16
N GLY A 130 0.17 9.29 -10.61
CA GLY A 130 -1.03 9.80 -11.27
C GLY A 130 -1.75 8.81 -12.19
N GLU A 131 -1.11 7.72 -12.57
CA GLU A 131 -1.78 6.62 -13.26
C GLU A 131 -2.58 5.77 -12.29
N THR A 132 -3.63 5.13 -12.79
CA THR A 132 -4.44 4.22 -11.99
C THR A 132 -3.59 3.08 -11.46
N PRO A 133 -3.55 2.88 -10.12
CA PRO A 133 -2.80 1.77 -9.55
C PRO A 133 -3.32 0.41 -10.04
N GLN A 134 -2.40 -0.49 -10.37
CA GLN A 134 -2.71 -1.84 -10.85
C GLN A 134 -2.93 -2.81 -9.69
N GLY A 135 -2.33 -2.53 -8.55
CA GLY A 135 -2.38 -3.39 -7.39
C GLY A 135 -1.70 -2.78 -6.19
N VAL A 136 -1.59 -3.59 -5.14
CA VAL A 136 -1.01 -3.21 -3.85
C VAL A 136 0.00 -4.27 -3.42
N VAL A 137 1.12 -3.82 -2.88
CA VAL A 137 2.10 -4.70 -2.22
C VAL A 137 2.23 -4.25 -0.77
N GLY A 138 1.93 -5.16 0.15
CA GLY A 138 2.18 -4.96 1.57
C GLY A 138 3.29 -5.87 2.08
N ASP A 139 3.65 -5.71 3.32
CA ASP A 139 4.65 -6.54 4.00
C ASP A 139 4.27 -8.02 3.94
N VAL A 140 2.98 -8.35 4.13
CA VAL A 140 2.49 -9.72 4.08
C VAL A 140 2.73 -10.35 2.70
N ASP A 141 2.59 -9.58 1.63
CA ASP A 141 2.78 -10.11 0.27
C ASP A 141 4.24 -10.52 0.04
N VAL A 142 5.18 -9.71 0.52
CA VAL A 142 6.61 -10.02 0.41
C VAL A 142 6.97 -11.21 1.30
N ILE A 143 6.49 -11.23 2.53
CA ILE A 143 6.73 -12.35 3.45
C ILE A 143 6.17 -13.64 2.85
N SER A 144 4.97 -13.60 2.29
CA SER A 144 4.34 -14.76 1.66
C SER A 144 5.16 -15.26 0.46
N LEU A 145 5.68 -14.34 -0.35
CA LEU A 145 6.55 -14.70 -1.47
C LEU A 145 7.78 -15.47 -0.98
N CYS A 146 8.44 -14.96 0.05
CA CYS A 146 9.67 -15.54 0.58
C CYS A 146 9.43 -16.79 1.42
N ALA A 147 8.24 -16.95 1.99
CA ALA A 147 7.85 -18.11 2.77
C ALA A 147 7.34 -19.27 1.92
N SER A 148 7.05 -19.03 0.64
CA SER A 148 6.56 -20.08 -0.26
C SER A 148 7.57 -21.20 -0.39
N GLU A 149 7.12 -22.43 -0.16
CA GLU A 149 7.98 -23.59 -0.35
C GLU A 149 8.25 -23.79 -1.84
N ARG A 150 9.48 -24.13 -2.13
CA ARG A 150 9.85 -24.51 -3.49
C ARG A 150 9.41 -25.94 -3.74
N ARG A 151 8.73 -26.09 -4.81
CA ARG A 151 8.40 -27.42 -5.32
C ARG A 151 9.27 -27.74 -6.52
#